data_588871076b6dbd2171b1bdff72487c47
#
_entry.id   588871076b6dbd2171b1bdff72487c47
#
_cell.length_a   1.000
_cell.length_b   1.000
_cell.length_c   1.000
_cell.angle_alpha   90.00
_cell.angle_beta   90.00
_cell.angle_gamma   90.00
#
_symmetry.space_group_name_H-M   'P 1'
#
loop_
_entity.id
_entity.type
_entity.pdbx_description
1 polymer ?
#
loop_
_entity_poly.entity_id
_entity_poly.type
_entity_poly.pdbx_seq_one_letter_code
_entity_poly.pdbx_strand_id
1 'polypeptide(L)'
;MSDRRELRGRIVLEETVTPGVVVVEEDRIVSVEMFEHMSNWPGLLGRIHRWLRPDGRLFLHVFSHDRVPYRFDHADKADWIAQHFFTGGVMPSHGLIRQFPDLFAVEQEWTWNGGHYAKTANDWLANMDRNAARIAVLMRETYGDDAKLWTRRWRRFYLATAG
;
A
#
# COMPACT_ATOMS: atom_id res chain seq x y z
N MET A 1 23.01 -2.43 -30.38
CA MET A 1 23.14 -1.21 -29.54
C MET A 1 21.84 -1.01 -28.81
N SER A 2 21.84 -1.36 -27.52
CA SER A 2 20.64 -1.34 -26.67
C SER A 2 20.51 0.04 -26.05
N ASP A 3 19.47 0.75 -26.45
CA ASP A 3 19.10 2.06 -25.88
C ASP A 3 18.46 1.81 -24.50
N ARG A 4 19.27 1.86 -23.45
CA ARG A 4 18.77 1.91 -22.07
C ARG A 4 18.36 3.34 -21.78
N ARG A 5 17.10 3.67 -22.03
CA ARG A 5 16.51 4.89 -21.49
C ARG A 5 16.42 4.74 -19.98
N GLU A 6 17.20 5.54 -19.27
CA GLU A 6 17.15 5.66 -17.81
C GLU A 6 15.72 5.98 -17.36
N LEU A 7 15.17 5.11 -16.54
CA LEU A 7 13.91 5.35 -15.81
C LEU A 7 14.21 6.42 -14.75
N ARG A 8 13.92 7.66 -15.02
CA ARG A 8 13.91 8.73 -14.02
C ARG A 8 12.51 8.78 -13.38
N GLY A 9 12.26 7.86 -12.46
CA GLY A 9 11.11 7.92 -11.59
C GLY A 9 11.40 8.87 -10.42
N ARG A 10 10.72 10.00 -10.35
CA ARG A 10 10.74 10.89 -9.19
C ARG A 10 9.52 10.56 -8.34
N ILE A 11 9.73 9.96 -7.16
CA ILE A 11 8.69 9.86 -6.15
C ILE A 11 8.61 11.23 -5.49
N VAL A 12 7.53 11.96 -5.76
CA VAL A 12 7.22 13.21 -5.06
C VAL A 12 6.17 12.89 -4.00
N LEU A 13 6.60 12.80 -2.74
CA LEU A 13 5.70 12.86 -1.59
C LEU A 13 5.52 14.36 -1.27
N GLU A 14 4.49 14.99 -1.80
CA GLU A 14 4.09 16.32 -1.33
C GLU A 14 3.02 16.21 -0.25
N GLU A 15 3.41 16.45 0.98
CA GLU A 15 2.53 16.97 2.04
C GLU A 15 2.26 18.44 1.74
N THR A 16 1.02 18.80 1.52
CA THR A 16 0.48 20.17 1.31
C THR A 16 0.32 20.60 -0.14
N VAL A 17 -0.88 20.39 -0.65
CA VAL A 17 -1.34 21.10 -1.86
C VAL A 17 -1.74 22.50 -1.48
N THR A 18 -0.85 23.47 -1.66
CA THR A 18 -1.21 24.88 -1.75
C THR A 18 -1.97 25.09 -3.08
N PRO A 19 -3.03 25.94 -3.15
CA PRO A 19 -3.78 26.13 -4.39
C PRO A 19 -2.97 26.94 -5.40
N GLY A 20 -2.17 26.25 -6.16
CA GLY A 20 -1.48 26.70 -7.35
C GLY A 20 -1.42 25.52 -8.28
N VAL A 21 -1.88 25.67 -9.51
CA VAL A 21 -1.89 24.59 -10.52
C VAL A 21 -0.45 24.19 -10.80
N VAL A 22 0.03 23.14 -10.15
CA VAL A 22 1.25 22.46 -10.56
C VAL A 22 0.83 21.44 -11.61
N VAL A 23 1.13 21.72 -12.86
CA VAL A 23 0.98 20.74 -13.94
C VAL A 23 2.21 19.86 -13.87
N VAL A 24 2.06 18.66 -13.28
CA VAL A 24 3.08 17.62 -13.32
C VAL A 24 2.68 16.68 -14.46
N GLU A 25 3.52 16.58 -15.48
CA GLU A 25 3.34 15.63 -16.56
C GLU A 25 4.32 14.48 -16.40
N GLU A 26 3.80 13.30 -16.05
CA GLU A 26 4.60 12.09 -15.82
C GLU A 26 4.35 11.06 -16.93
N ASP A 27 5.39 10.41 -17.40
CA ASP A 27 5.28 9.32 -18.37
C ASP A 27 4.86 8.00 -17.71
N ARG A 28 5.29 7.79 -16.47
CA ARG A 28 5.07 6.56 -15.70
C ARG A 28 4.90 6.88 -14.21
N ILE A 29 3.84 6.32 -13.64
CA ILE A 29 3.61 6.35 -12.19
C ILE A 29 3.60 4.91 -11.69
N VAL A 30 4.29 4.67 -10.58
CA VAL A 30 4.38 3.36 -9.93
C VAL A 30 3.83 3.47 -8.52
N SER A 31 2.88 2.61 -8.20
CA SER A 31 2.33 2.45 -6.85
C SER A 31 2.44 1.00 -6.42
N VAL A 32 3.05 0.78 -5.25
CA VAL A 32 3.25 -0.56 -4.67
C VAL A 32 2.80 -0.54 -3.23
N GLU A 33 1.85 -1.41 -2.87
CA GLU A 33 1.33 -1.59 -1.51
C GLU A 33 0.92 -0.24 -0.85
N MET A 34 0.14 0.57 -1.57
CA MET A 34 -0.29 1.88 -1.09
C MET A 34 -1.80 2.11 -1.23
N PHE A 35 -2.40 1.67 -2.36
CA PHE A 35 -3.81 1.94 -2.65
C PHE A 35 -4.77 1.28 -1.66
N GLU A 36 -4.41 0.17 -1.06
CA GLU A 36 -5.16 -0.51 -0.01
C GLU A 36 -5.37 0.35 1.25
N HIS A 37 -4.47 1.31 1.49
CA HIS A 37 -4.60 2.26 2.60
C HIS A 37 -5.53 3.43 2.29
N MET A 38 -6.00 3.55 1.05
CA MET A 38 -6.83 4.64 0.57
C MET A 38 -8.26 4.19 0.30
N SER A 39 -9.24 4.79 0.96
CA SER A 39 -10.66 4.47 0.72
C SER A 39 -11.25 5.21 -0.49
N ASN A 40 -10.67 6.34 -0.89
CA ASN A 40 -11.15 7.16 -2.01
C ASN A 40 -10.37 6.86 -3.31
N TRP A 41 -10.55 5.67 -3.84
CA TRP A 41 -9.94 5.27 -5.13
C TRP A 41 -10.31 6.19 -6.29
N PRO A 42 -11.60 6.60 -6.50
CA PRO A 42 -11.95 7.51 -7.59
C PRO A 42 -11.16 8.83 -7.52
N GLY A 43 -11.07 9.41 -6.33
CA GLY A 43 -10.34 10.66 -6.12
C GLY A 43 -8.85 10.53 -6.38
N LEU A 44 -8.23 9.44 -5.91
CA LEU A 44 -6.80 9.18 -6.11
C LEU A 44 -6.49 8.88 -7.57
N LEU A 45 -7.25 7.98 -8.20
CA LEU A 45 -7.10 7.65 -9.63
C LEU A 45 -7.31 8.88 -10.52
N GLY A 46 -8.31 9.74 -10.20
CA GLY A 46 -8.53 10.97 -10.93
C GLY A 46 -7.37 11.98 -10.80
N ARG A 47 -6.65 11.99 -9.67
CA ARG A 47 -5.42 12.79 -9.55
C ARG A 47 -4.29 12.21 -10.38
N ILE A 48 -4.06 10.92 -10.28
CA ILE A 48 -3.02 10.20 -11.05
C ILE A 48 -3.26 10.37 -12.55
N HIS A 49 -4.51 10.26 -13.01
CA HIS A 49 -4.88 10.48 -14.41
C HIS A 49 -4.49 11.89 -14.89
N ARG A 50 -4.66 12.93 -14.05
CA ARG A 50 -4.25 14.30 -14.40
C ARG A 50 -2.74 14.52 -14.37
N TRP A 51 -1.99 13.71 -13.63
CA TRP A 51 -0.52 13.78 -13.59
C TRP A 51 0.14 13.03 -14.74
N LEU A 52 -0.57 12.04 -15.29
CA LEU A 52 -0.08 11.28 -16.44
C LEU A 52 -0.27 12.04 -17.75
N ARG A 53 0.72 11.95 -18.60
CA ARG A 53 0.61 12.33 -20.02
C ARG A 53 -0.42 11.42 -20.72
N PRO A 54 -0.97 11.82 -21.90
CA PRO A 54 -1.97 11.03 -22.60
C PRO A 54 -1.55 9.58 -22.94
N ASP A 55 -0.25 9.34 -23.13
CA ASP A 55 0.37 8.02 -23.36
C ASP A 55 1.06 7.44 -22.11
N GLY A 56 0.89 8.11 -20.99
CA GLY A 56 1.44 7.70 -19.71
C GLY A 56 0.79 6.42 -19.15
N ARG A 57 1.50 5.68 -18.30
CA ARG A 57 1.03 4.44 -17.70
C ARG A 57 1.16 4.43 -16.20
N LEU A 58 0.15 3.92 -15.53
CA LEU A 58 0.16 3.59 -14.11
C LEU A 58 0.49 2.11 -13.93
N PHE A 59 1.51 1.80 -13.14
CA PHE A 59 1.71 0.47 -12.58
C PHE A 59 1.12 0.46 -11.17
N LEU A 60 0.14 -0.42 -10.95
CA LEU A 60 -0.53 -0.58 -9.67
C LEU A 60 -0.30 -2.00 -9.15
N HIS A 61 0.44 -2.12 -8.06
CA HIS A 61 0.60 -3.35 -7.30
C HIS A 61 -0.09 -3.21 -5.96
N VAL A 62 -0.99 -4.12 -5.64
CA VAL A 62 -1.80 -4.13 -4.42
C VAL A 62 -2.25 -5.55 -4.13
N PHE A 63 -2.36 -5.93 -2.86
CA PHE A 63 -3.04 -7.17 -2.53
C PHE A 63 -4.55 -7.03 -2.79
N SER A 64 -5.21 -8.12 -3.10
CA SER A 64 -6.63 -8.10 -3.44
C SER A 64 -7.36 -9.35 -2.98
N HIS A 65 -8.64 -9.18 -2.67
CA HIS A 65 -9.57 -10.28 -2.48
C HIS A 65 -10.08 -10.77 -3.85
N ASP A 66 -10.28 -12.07 -3.99
CA ASP A 66 -10.67 -12.71 -5.25
C ASP A 66 -11.97 -12.11 -5.85
N ARG A 67 -12.98 -11.82 -5.02
CA ARG A 67 -14.33 -11.50 -5.50
C ARG A 67 -14.85 -10.14 -5.06
N VAL A 68 -14.79 -9.83 -3.79
CA VAL A 68 -15.54 -8.72 -3.20
C VAL A 68 -14.60 -7.75 -2.47
N PRO A 69 -14.63 -6.45 -2.83
CA PRO A 69 -13.94 -5.46 -2.04
C PRO A 69 -14.71 -5.20 -0.75
N TYR A 70 -13.98 -4.89 0.34
CA TYR A 70 -14.59 -4.46 1.60
C TYR A 70 -13.72 -3.40 2.28
N ARG A 71 -14.32 -2.58 3.11
CA ARG A 71 -13.60 -1.62 3.93
C ARG A 71 -13.04 -2.29 5.17
N PHE A 72 -11.85 -1.91 5.55
CA PHE A 72 -11.32 -2.21 6.88
C PHE A 72 -12.08 -1.36 7.90
N ASP A 73 -12.93 -2.00 8.70
CA ASP A 73 -13.80 -1.30 9.65
C ASP A 73 -13.16 -1.25 11.03
N HIS A 74 -12.58 -0.11 11.38
CA HIS A 74 -12.00 0.11 12.70
C HIS A 74 -13.05 0.16 13.83
N ALA A 75 -14.33 0.33 13.52
CA ALA A 75 -15.40 0.27 14.52
C ALA A 75 -15.80 -1.18 14.85
N ASP A 76 -15.55 -2.12 13.94
CA ASP A 76 -15.74 -3.54 14.23
C ASP A 76 -14.64 -4.05 15.16
N LYS A 77 -15.03 -4.39 16.40
CA LYS A 77 -14.11 -4.93 17.41
C LYS A 77 -13.50 -6.28 17.03
N ALA A 78 -14.12 -7.01 16.09
CA ALA A 78 -13.61 -8.28 15.57
C ALA A 78 -12.52 -8.07 14.52
N ASP A 79 -12.53 -6.94 13.80
CA ASP A 79 -11.50 -6.60 12.82
C ASP A 79 -10.26 -5.98 13.49
N TRP A 80 -9.47 -6.87 14.11
CA TRP A 80 -8.27 -6.47 14.84
C TRP A 80 -7.22 -5.76 13.94
N ILE A 81 -7.11 -6.16 12.67
CA ILE A 81 -6.17 -5.55 11.72
C ILE A 81 -6.60 -4.13 11.39
N ALA A 82 -7.89 -3.91 11.09
CA ALA A 82 -8.42 -2.57 10.85
C ALA A 82 -8.23 -1.63 12.04
N GLN A 83 -8.41 -2.13 13.27
CA GLN A 83 -8.26 -1.33 14.48
C GLN A 83 -6.85 -0.81 14.71
N HIS A 84 -5.82 -1.52 14.24
CA HIS A 84 -4.44 -1.23 14.62
C HIS A 84 -3.50 -0.92 13.46
N PHE A 85 -3.81 -1.38 12.24
CA PHE A 85 -2.87 -1.32 11.10
C PHE A 85 -3.46 -0.76 9.82
N PHE A 86 -4.74 -1.03 9.50
CA PHE A 86 -5.36 -0.64 8.24
C PHE A 86 -6.55 0.32 8.43
N THR A 87 -6.42 1.27 9.34
CA THR A 87 -7.48 2.22 9.66
C THR A 87 -7.85 3.06 8.44
N GLY A 88 -9.08 2.89 7.96
CA GLY A 88 -9.65 3.68 6.86
C GLY A 88 -9.28 3.21 5.46
N GLY A 89 -8.56 2.09 5.33
CA GLY A 89 -8.26 1.46 4.05
C GLY A 89 -9.37 0.56 3.53
N VAL A 90 -9.06 -0.12 2.43
CA VAL A 90 -9.95 -1.09 1.80
C VAL A 90 -9.18 -2.35 1.42
N MET A 91 -9.81 -3.50 1.52
CA MET A 91 -9.41 -4.69 0.78
C MET A 91 -9.98 -4.55 -0.63
N PRO A 92 -9.18 -4.26 -1.66
CA PRO A 92 -9.70 -4.17 -3.01
C PRO A 92 -10.07 -5.55 -3.52
N SER A 93 -11.05 -5.63 -4.41
CA SER A 93 -11.21 -6.83 -5.21
C SER A 93 -10.28 -6.78 -6.41
N HIS A 94 -9.97 -7.96 -6.97
CA HIS A 94 -9.17 -8.10 -8.17
C HIS A 94 -9.68 -7.23 -9.34
N GLY A 95 -11.00 -7.13 -9.47
CA GLY A 95 -11.66 -6.33 -10.53
C GLY A 95 -11.91 -4.85 -10.19
N LEU A 96 -11.50 -4.36 -9.00
CA LEU A 96 -11.88 -3.01 -8.55
C LEU A 96 -11.41 -1.91 -9.53
N ILE A 97 -10.20 -2.00 -10.05
CA ILE A 97 -9.66 -1.01 -11.00
C ILE A 97 -10.52 -0.87 -12.26
N ARG A 98 -11.19 -1.92 -12.70
CA ARG A 98 -12.06 -1.94 -13.88
C ARG A 98 -13.38 -1.20 -13.69
N GLN A 99 -13.68 -0.75 -12.46
CA GLN A 99 -14.84 0.10 -12.17
C GLN A 99 -14.61 1.57 -12.56
N PHE A 100 -13.41 1.90 -13.03
CA PHE A 100 -13.03 3.27 -13.42
C PHE A 100 -12.61 3.36 -14.89
N PRO A 101 -13.45 2.89 -15.84
CA PRO A 101 -13.10 2.81 -17.26
C PRO A 101 -12.88 4.19 -17.92
N ASP A 102 -13.47 5.24 -17.36
CA ASP A 102 -13.30 6.61 -17.82
C ASP A 102 -11.93 7.21 -17.47
N LEU A 103 -11.20 6.58 -16.52
CA LEU A 103 -9.90 7.04 -16.06
C LEU A 103 -8.77 6.16 -16.59
N PHE A 104 -8.95 4.84 -16.57
CA PHE A 104 -7.89 3.89 -16.93
C PHE A 104 -8.45 2.69 -17.68
N ALA A 105 -7.74 2.30 -18.74
CA ALA A 105 -7.88 0.99 -19.39
C ALA A 105 -6.78 0.06 -18.87
N VAL A 106 -7.13 -1.16 -18.45
CA VAL A 106 -6.16 -2.17 -18.02
C VAL A 106 -5.51 -2.76 -19.28
N GLU A 107 -4.22 -2.48 -19.48
CA GLU A 107 -3.44 -3.01 -20.60
C GLU A 107 -2.92 -4.42 -20.31
N GLN A 108 -2.47 -4.65 -19.09
CA GLN A 108 -1.88 -5.92 -18.67
C GLN A 108 -2.13 -6.17 -17.19
N GLU A 109 -2.26 -7.44 -16.82
CA GLU A 109 -2.58 -7.86 -15.47
C GLU A 109 -1.78 -9.10 -15.10
N TRP A 110 -1.31 -9.15 -13.86
CA TRP A 110 -0.58 -10.29 -13.29
C TRP A 110 -1.16 -10.61 -11.91
N THR A 111 -1.19 -11.88 -11.58
CA THR A 111 -1.55 -12.35 -10.24
C THR A 111 -0.39 -13.15 -9.66
N TRP A 112 0.01 -12.80 -8.46
CA TRP A 112 1.02 -13.54 -7.71
C TRP A 112 0.40 -14.27 -6.54
N ASN A 113 0.95 -15.44 -6.25
CA ASN A 113 0.50 -16.24 -5.13
C ASN A 113 0.86 -15.55 -3.80
N GLY A 114 -0.12 -15.48 -2.87
CA GLY A 114 0.06 -14.91 -1.53
C GLY A 114 1.19 -15.55 -0.70
N GLY A 115 1.64 -16.76 -1.06
CA GLY A 115 2.79 -17.41 -0.43
C GLY A 115 4.10 -16.60 -0.50
N HIS A 116 4.25 -15.71 -1.48
CA HIS A 116 5.38 -14.77 -1.51
C HIS A 116 5.27 -13.74 -0.37
N TYR A 117 4.07 -13.23 -0.13
CA TYR A 117 3.80 -12.29 0.96
C TYR A 117 4.00 -12.97 2.32
N ALA A 118 3.54 -14.21 2.47
CA ALA A 118 3.77 -15.02 3.66
C ALA A 118 5.26 -15.19 3.99
N LYS A 119 6.10 -15.47 2.99
CA LYS A 119 7.56 -15.56 3.17
C LYS A 119 8.14 -14.22 3.66
N THR A 120 7.76 -13.13 3.02
CA THR A 120 8.21 -11.78 3.41
C THR A 120 7.80 -11.43 4.84
N ALA A 121 6.55 -11.73 5.23
CA ALA A 121 6.07 -11.50 6.59
C ALA A 121 6.84 -12.32 7.63
N ASN A 122 7.16 -13.58 7.32
CA ASN A 122 8.00 -14.42 8.17
C ASN A 122 9.44 -13.89 8.29
N ASP A 123 10.01 -13.38 7.19
CA ASP A 123 11.35 -12.76 7.20
C ASP A 123 11.37 -11.48 8.05
N TRP A 124 10.33 -10.64 7.98
CA TRP A 124 10.17 -9.48 8.85
C TRP A 124 10.07 -9.89 10.32
N LEU A 125 9.28 -10.91 10.63
CA LEU A 125 9.19 -11.45 11.99
C LEU A 125 10.53 -11.96 12.49
N ALA A 126 11.23 -12.73 11.69
CA ALA A 126 12.56 -13.23 12.03
C ALA A 126 13.59 -12.10 12.24
N ASN A 127 13.52 -11.05 11.41
CA ASN A 127 14.34 -9.84 11.58
C ASN A 127 14.02 -9.11 12.87
N MET A 128 12.74 -8.95 13.20
CA MET A 128 12.30 -8.35 14.46
C MET A 128 12.85 -9.13 15.66
N ASP A 129 12.78 -10.47 15.61
CA ASP A 129 13.25 -11.34 16.69
C ASP A 129 14.78 -11.30 16.85
N ARG A 130 15.52 -11.35 15.75
CA ARG A 130 16.99 -11.23 15.79
C ARG A 130 17.47 -9.89 16.35
N ASN A 131 16.69 -8.84 16.17
CA ASN A 131 17.02 -7.49 16.61
C ASN A 131 16.22 -7.06 17.86
N ALA A 132 15.73 -8.00 18.66
CA ALA A 132 14.79 -7.73 19.76
C ALA A 132 15.25 -6.62 20.72
N ALA A 133 16.54 -6.56 21.06
CA ALA A 133 17.08 -5.53 21.95
C ALA A 133 16.95 -4.11 21.34
N ARG A 134 17.31 -3.96 20.06
CA ARG A 134 17.20 -2.69 19.33
C ARG A 134 15.73 -2.31 19.11
N ILE A 135 14.89 -3.28 18.76
CA ILE A 135 13.45 -3.09 18.60
C ILE A 135 12.80 -2.64 19.92
N ALA A 136 13.21 -3.19 21.08
CA ALA A 136 12.67 -2.79 22.37
C ALA A 136 12.94 -1.31 22.70
N VAL A 137 14.09 -0.77 22.30
CA VAL A 137 14.40 0.66 22.44
C VAL A 137 13.48 1.47 21.55
N LEU A 138 13.42 1.15 20.26
CA LEU A 138 12.57 1.82 19.28
C LEU A 138 11.08 1.82 19.69
N MET A 139 10.59 0.65 20.16
CA MET A 139 9.20 0.55 20.62
C MET A 139 8.93 1.43 21.84
N ARG A 140 9.90 1.57 22.74
CA ARG A 140 9.76 2.47 23.90
C ARG A 140 9.75 3.94 23.48
N GLU A 141 10.60 4.33 22.54
CA GLU A 141 10.65 5.69 22.00
C GLU A 141 9.35 6.05 21.28
N THR A 142 8.74 5.09 20.54
CA THR A 142 7.55 5.31 19.74
C THR A 142 6.26 5.22 20.56
N TYR A 143 6.14 4.25 21.46
CA TYR A 143 4.89 3.88 22.13
C TYR A 143 4.92 4.03 23.66
N GLY A 144 6.03 4.52 24.23
CA GLY A 144 6.14 4.76 25.67
C GLY A 144 5.81 3.52 26.51
N ASP A 145 4.87 3.66 27.44
CA ASP A 145 4.44 2.58 28.34
C ASP A 145 3.78 1.42 27.62
N ASP A 146 3.20 1.65 26.45
CA ASP A 146 2.57 0.63 25.60
C ASP A 146 3.55 -0.17 24.74
N ALA A 147 4.85 0.08 24.84
CA ALA A 147 5.89 -0.56 24.03
C ALA A 147 5.80 -2.09 23.98
N LYS A 148 5.56 -2.73 25.14
CA LYS A 148 5.43 -4.20 25.23
C LYS A 148 4.16 -4.70 24.52
N LEU A 149 3.07 -3.95 24.62
CA LEU A 149 1.81 -4.26 23.94
C LEU A 149 1.99 -4.16 22.43
N TRP A 150 2.59 -3.08 21.94
CA TRP A 150 2.83 -2.87 20.52
C TRP A 150 3.85 -3.85 19.92
N THR A 151 4.86 -4.26 20.68
CA THR A 151 5.75 -5.35 20.26
C THR A 151 4.97 -6.64 19.98
N ARG A 152 4.01 -6.99 20.84
CA ARG A 152 3.15 -8.17 20.63
C ARG A 152 2.20 -7.96 19.44
N ARG A 153 1.65 -6.74 19.25
CA ARG A 153 0.77 -6.40 18.12
C ARG A 153 1.50 -6.55 16.80
N TRP A 154 2.72 -6.04 16.67
CA TRP A 154 3.54 -6.19 15.48
C TRP A 154 3.86 -7.65 15.17
N ARG A 155 4.22 -8.43 16.17
CA ARG A 155 4.44 -9.87 15.99
C ARG A 155 3.18 -10.58 15.50
N ARG A 156 2.03 -10.29 16.12
CA ARG A 156 0.74 -10.84 15.69
C ARG A 156 0.37 -10.43 14.28
N PHE A 157 0.66 -9.19 13.90
CA PHE A 157 0.44 -8.69 12.54
C PHE A 157 1.23 -9.52 11.52
N TYR A 158 2.53 -9.71 11.73
CA TYR A 158 3.35 -10.54 10.82
C TYR A 158 2.86 -11.99 10.74
N LEU A 159 2.48 -12.59 11.87
CA LEU A 159 1.92 -13.94 11.89
C LEU A 159 0.58 -14.02 11.15
N ALA A 160 -0.32 -13.08 11.36
CA ALA A 160 -1.61 -13.03 10.68
C ALA A 160 -1.46 -12.78 9.17
N THR A 161 -0.45 -12.01 8.75
CA THR A 161 -0.15 -11.77 7.35
C THR A 161 0.49 -12.99 6.66
N ALA A 162 1.18 -13.85 7.44
CA ALA A 162 1.84 -15.04 6.93
C ALA A 162 0.91 -16.27 6.83
N GLY A 163 -0.23 -16.30 7.56
CA GLY A 163 -1.20 -17.41 7.57
C GLY A 163 -2.30 -17.24 6.57
#